data_3c0335000a0d4798b9ed5114df26e9de
#
_entry.id   3c0335000a0d4798b9ed5114df26e9de
#
_cell.length_a   1.000
_cell.length_b   1.000
_cell.length_c   1.000
_cell.angle_alpha   90.00
_cell.angle_beta   90.00
_cell.angle_gamma   90.00
#
_symmetry.space_group_name_H-M   'P 1'
#
loop_
_entity.id
_entity.type
_entity.pdbx_description
1 polymer ?
#
loop_
_entity_poly.entity_id
_entity_poly.type
_entity_poly.pdbx_seq_one_letter_code
_entity_poly.pdbx_strand_id
1 'polypeptide(L)'
;MKLITEQLENVEYITEEVGGKKNYKIKGVFLQSEIKNRNGRTYPRETLAKEVARYNKEFVNQKRAFGELGHPDGPTVNLERVSHMITDLHPDGNNFMGEAKIMDTPYGKIVKNLIDEGAKLGVSSRGMGSLQRGSNGQAIVGKDFYLATAADIVADPSAPD
;
A
#
# COMPACT_ATOMS: atom_id res chain seq x y z
N MET A 1 -9.25 -18.10 -3.45
CA MET A 1 -8.53 -16.82 -3.43
C MET A 1 -7.42 -16.85 -2.38
N LYS A 2 -6.33 -16.21 -2.70
CA LYS A 2 -5.18 -16.11 -1.81
C LYS A 2 -5.04 -14.68 -1.31
N LEU A 3 -4.45 -14.53 -0.12
CA LEU A 3 -3.95 -13.24 0.34
C LEU A 3 -2.68 -12.92 -0.46
N ILE A 4 -2.63 -11.74 -1.06
CA ILE A 4 -1.50 -11.31 -1.89
C ILE A 4 -0.97 -10.01 -1.33
N THR A 5 0.34 -9.99 -1.00
CA THR A 5 1.01 -8.80 -0.49
C THR A 5 2.23 -8.48 -1.36
N GLU A 6 2.45 -7.18 -1.63
CA GLU A 6 3.62 -6.72 -2.39
C GLU A 6 4.30 -5.60 -1.62
N GLN A 7 5.59 -5.75 -1.35
CA GLN A 7 6.38 -4.77 -0.64
C GLN A 7 7.08 -3.83 -1.63
N LEU A 8 7.01 -2.54 -1.37
CA LEU A 8 7.67 -1.52 -2.16
C LEU A 8 8.42 -0.57 -1.25
N GLU A 9 9.59 -0.13 -1.71
CA GLU A 9 10.41 0.82 -0.98
C GLU A 9 10.59 2.15 -1.72
N ASN A 10 9.92 2.32 -2.87
CA ASN A 10 9.96 3.55 -3.66
C ASN A 10 9.01 4.59 -3.09
N VAL A 11 9.09 4.81 -1.80
CA VAL A 11 8.26 5.78 -1.10
C VAL A 11 9.13 6.69 -0.23
N GLU A 12 8.65 7.89 -0.02
CA GLU A 12 9.27 8.87 0.86
C GLU A 12 8.37 9.14 2.05
N TYR A 13 8.98 9.26 3.22
CA TYR A 13 8.31 9.69 4.43
C TYR A 13 8.63 11.17 4.65
N ILE A 14 7.62 12.01 4.57
CA ILE A 14 7.77 13.46 4.54
C ILE A 14 7.21 14.07 5.82
N THR A 15 7.96 14.98 6.42
CA THR A 15 7.52 15.77 7.56
C THR A 15 7.40 17.22 7.14
N GLU A 16 6.26 17.85 7.40
CA GLU A 16 6.02 19.26 7.12
C GLU A 16 5.52 19.95 8.35
N GLU A 17 5.95 21.20 8.56
CA GLU A 17 5.39 22.04 9.63
C GLU A 17 4.41 23.03 9.02
N VAL A 18 3.17 23.01 9.53
CA VAL A 18 2.12 23.93 9.11
C VAL A 18 1.50 24.52 10.36
N GLY A 19 1.61 25.83 10.52
CA GLY A 19 1.03 26.52 11.68
C GLY A 19 1.57 26.04 13.02
N GLY A 20 2.86 25.68 13.07
CA GLY A 20 3.49 25.18 14.30
C GLY A 20 3.23 23.71 14.59
N LYS A 21 2.49 23.01 13.72
CA LYS A 21 2.18 21.60 13.89
C LYS A 21 2.92 20.77 12.84
N LYS A 22 3.51 19.66 13.27
CA LYS A 22 4.16 18.71 12.37
C LYS A 22 3.13 17.77 11.76
N ASN A 23 3.13 17.67 10.43
CA ASN A 23 2.34 16.71 9.68
C ASN A 23 3.28 15.71 9.01
N TYR A 24 2.90 14.45 9.06
CA TYR A 24 3.69 13.36 8.50
C TYR A 24 2.89 12.67 7.40
N LYS A 25 3.55 12.37 6.29
CA LYS A 25 2.90 11.64 5.20
C LYS A 25 3.85 10.72 4.47
N ILE A 26 3.28 9.77 3.75
CA ILE A 26 4.00 8.85 2.87
C ILE A 26 3.60 9.21 1.45
N LYS A 27 4.56 9.26 0.54
CA LYS A 27 4.30 9.54 -0.86
C LYS A 27 5.22 8.70 -1.74
N GLY A 28 4.68 8.13 -2.81
CA GLY A 28 5.50 7.37 -3.76
C GLY A 28 4.69 6.32 -4.50
N VAL A 29 5.39 5.28 -4.98
CA VAL A 29 4.77 4.20 -5.73
C VAL A 29 4.17 3.21 -4.74
N PHE A 30 2.84 3.04 -4.79
CA PHE A 30 2.14 2.09 -3.93
C PHE A 30 1.87 0.76 -4.64
N LEU A 31 1.65 0.79 -5.95
CA LEU A 31 1.35 -0.40 -6.76
C LEU A 31 2.01 -0.28 -8.12
N GLN A 32 2.35 -1.43 -8.71
CA GLN A 32 2.95 -1.48 -10.06
C GLN A 32 2.26 -2.54 -10.91
N SER A 33 1.96 -2.18 -12.15
CA SER A 33 1.41 -3.12 -13.14
C SER A 33 2.45 -3.45 -14.19
N GLU A 34 2.22 -4.53 -14.93
CA GLU A 34 2.98 -4.97 -16.11
C GLU A 34 4.45 -5.34 -15.88
N ILE A 35 4.96 -5.16 -14.68
CA ILE A 35 6.34 -5.49 -14.33
C ILE A 35 6.32 -6.68 -13.38
N LYS A 36 7.13 -7.70 -13.68
CA LYS A 36 7.31 -8.83 -12.77
C LYS A 36 7.99 -8.34 -11.50
N ASN A 37 7.30 -8.43 -10.37
CA ASN A 37 7.83 -7.93 -9.12
C ASN A 37 8.76 -8.95 -8.45
N ARG A 38 9.31 -8.60 -7.28
CA ARG A 38 10.26 -9.45 -6.56
C ARG A 38 9.66 -10.78 -6.11
N ASN A 39 8.34 -10.86 -6.02
CA ASN A 39 7.63 -12.10 -5.66
C ASN A 39 7.29 -12.95 -6.88
N GLY A 40 7.73 -12.54 -8.08
CA GLY A 40 7.48 -13.27 -9.32
C GLY A 40 6.08 -13.07 -9.86
N ARG A 41 5.35 -12.06 -9.40
CA ARG A 41 3.99 -11.79 -9.84
C ARG A 41 3.93 -10.58 -10.77
N THR A 42 3.00 -10.64 -11.71
CA THR A 42 2.71 -9.53 -12.62
C THR A 42 1.23 -9.18 -12.50
N TYR A 43 0.94 -7.89 -12.31
CA TYR A 43 -0.43 -7.38 -12.29
C TYR A 43 -0.75 -6.80 -13.66
N PRO A 44 -1.75 -7.36 -14.38
CA PRO A 44 -2.17 -6.71 -15.63
C PRO A 44 -2.66 -5.28 -15.33
N ARG A 45 -2.29 -4.35 -16.18
CA ARG A 45 -2.63 -2.94 -15.97
C ARG A 45 -4.14 -2.74 -15.86
N GLU A 46 -4.90 -3.41 -16.70
CA GLU A 46 -6.36 -3.33 -16.72
C GLU A 46 -6.97 -3.78 -15.39
N THR A 47 -6.48 -4.90 -14.86
CA THR A 47 -6.93 -5.44 -13.59
C THR A 47 -6.66 -4.45 -12.46
N LEU A 48 -5.45 -3.91 -12.44
CA LEU A 48 -5.05 -3.00 -11.38
C LEU A 48 -5.77 -1.66 -11.49
N ALA A 49 -5.90 -1.13 -12.72
CA ALA A 49 -6.60 0.14 -12.95
C ALA A 49 -8.07 0.07 -12.51
N LYS A 50 -8.73 -1.04 -12.80
CA LYS A 50 -10.12 -1.26 -12.40
C LYS A 50 -10.26 -1.27 -10.86
N GLU A 51 -9.36 -1.98 -10.19
CA GLU A 51 -9.38 -2.08 -8.75
C GLU A 51 -9.03 -0.76 -8.06
N VAL A 52 -8.07 -0.03 -8.59
CA VAL A 52 -7.72 1.29 -8.06
C VAL A 52 -8.90 2.25 -8.20
N ALA A 53 -9.62 2.21 -9.32
CA ALA A 53 -10.81 3.03 -9.51
C ALA A 53 -11.89 2.69 -8.46
N ARG A 54 -12.13 1.39 -8.22
CA ARG A 54 -13.07 0.94 -7.20
C ARG A 54 -12.62 1.37 -5.80
N TYR A 55 -11.35 1.16 -5.50
CA TYR A 55 -10.77 1.49 -4.19
C TYR A 55 -10.89 2.99 -3.89
N ASN A 56 -10.63 3.82 -4.91
CA ASN A 56 -10.80 5.26 -4.78
C ASN A 56 -12.25 5.63 -4.48
N LYS A 57 -13.18 5.06 -5.25
CA LYS A 57 -14.61 5.36 -5.10
C LYS A 57 -15.16 4.92 -3.74
N GLU A 58 -14.81 3.71 -3.31
CA GLU A 58 -15.40 3.12 -2.12
C GLU A 58 -14.66 3.47 -0.83
N PHE A 59 -13.36 3.77 -0.91
CA PHE A 59 -12.55 3.97 0.28
C PHE A 59 -11.86 5.33 0.34
N VAL A 60 -11.02 5.66 -0.64
CA VAL A 60 -10.25 6.92 -0.58
C VAL A 60 -11.17 8.14 -0.54
N ASN A 61 -12.12 8.21 -1.47
CA ASN A 61 -13.04 9.34 -1.58
C ASN A 61 -14.00 9.41 -0.39
N GLN A 62 -14.22 8.29 0.28
CA GLN A 62 -15.09 8.21 1.45
C GLN A 62 -14.32 8.38 2.77
N LYS A 63 -13.01 8.64 2.70
CA LYS A 63 -12.13 8.81 3.85
C LYS A 63 -12.12 7.59 4.77
N ARG A 64 -12.10 6.41 4.17
CA ARG A 64 -12.02 5.13 4.89
C ARG A 64 -10.96 4.19 4.33
N ALA A 65 -9.99 4.73 3.60
CA ALA A 65 -8.88 3.96 3.05
C ALA A 65 -7.74 3.87 4.08
N PHE A 66 -7.92 3.02 5.07
CA PHE A 66 -6.96 2.91 6.17
C PHE A 66 -5.87 1.90 5.87
N GLY A 67 -4.72 2.10 6.52
CA GLY A 67 -3.63 1.15 6.53
C GLY A 67 -3.12 0.90 7.94
N GLU A 68 -2.46 -0.24 8.10
CA GLU A 68 -1.98 -0.70 9.40
C GLU A 68 -0.47 -0.69 9.47
N LEU A 69 0.04 -0.69 10.68
CA LEU A 69 1.46 -0.88 10.93
C LEU A 69 1.73 -2.37 11.02
N GLY A 70 2.55 -2.88 10.11
CA GLY A 70 2.89 -4.29 10.01
C GLY A 70 1.98 -5.06 9.05
N HIS A 71 2.15 -6.38 9.03
CA HIS A 71 1.42 -7.29 8.14
C HIS A 71 0.34 -8.06 8.90
N PRO A 72 -0.93 -7.68 8.77
CA PRO A 72 -2.01 -8.52 9.28
C PRO A 72 -2.22 -9.75 8.37
N ASP A 73 -2.79 -10.80 8.95
CA ASP A 73 -2.94 -12.10 8.28
C ASP A 73 -4.16 -12.22 7.37
N GLY A 74 -4.92 -11.17 7.17
CA GLY A 74 -6.14 -11.23 6.37
C GLY A 74 -6.45 -9.96 5.64
N PRO A 75 -7.54 -9.93 4.88
CA PRO A 75 -7.91 -8.76 4.08
C PRO A 75 -8.66 -7.69 4.87
N THR A 76 -8.98 -7.94 6.12
CA THR A 76 -9.75 -7.01 6.95
C THR A 76 -8.84 -6.03 7.66
N VAL A 77 -9.24 -4.76 7.68
CA VAL A 77 -8.51 -3.72 8.41
C VAL A 77 -8.98 -3.72 9.87
N ASN A 78 -8.03 -3.82 10.79
CA ASN A 78 -8.28 -3.71 12.22
C ASN A 78 -8.09 -2.25 12.64
N LEU A 79 -9.17 -1.58 12.98
CA LEU A 79 -9.15 -0.16 13.31
C LEU A 79 -8.24 0.19 14.50
N GLU A 80 -8.03 -0.74 15.43
CA GLU A 80 -7.12 -0.51 16.54
C GLU A 80 -5.67 -0.36 16.08
N ARG A 81 -5.32 -0.95 14.95
CA ARG A 81 -3.96 -0.96 14.42
C ARG A 81 -3.74 0.08 13.33
N VAL A 82 -4.74 0.86 13.00
CA VAL A 82 -4.63 1.88 11.95
C VAL A 82 -3.57 2.91 12.32
N SER A 83 -2.62 3.12 11.42
CA SER A 83 -1.56 4.11 11.59
C SER A 83 -1.67 5.26 10.59
N HIS A 84 -2.35 5.05 9.46
CA HIS A 84 -2.42 6.05 8.40
C HIS A 84 -3.67 5.88 7.56
N MET A 85 -3.97 6.93 6.82
CA MET A 85 -5.11 6.94 5.89
C MET A 85 -4.61 7.37 4.51
N ILE A 86 -4.93 6.56 3.51
CA ILE A 86 -4.56 6.87 2.13
C ILE A 86 -5.45 8.00 1.62
N THR A 87 -4.83 9.07 1.15
CA THR A 87 -5.53 10.28 0.73
C THR A 87 -5.54 10.46 -0.78
N ASP A 88 -4.65 9.79 -1.51
CA ASP A 88 -4.58 9.85 -2.96
C ASP A 88 -4.00 8.57 -3.52
N LEU A 89 -4.54 8.13 -4.65
CA LEU A 89 -4.02 6.97 -5.38
C LEU A 89 -4.41 7.17 -6.85
N HIS A 90 -3.40 7.32 -7.72
CA HIS A 90 -3.66 7.60 -9.13
C HIS A 90 -2.64 6.93 -10.03
N PRO A 91 -3.01 6.63 -11.28
CA PRO A 91 -2.07 6.02 -12.23
C PRO A 91 -1.04 7.01 -12.74
N ASP A 92 0.17 6.51 -12.99
CA ASP A 92 1.25 7.23 -13.64
C ASP A 92 2.02 6.20 -14.46
N GLY A 93 1.63 6.03 -15.73
CA GLY A 93 2.15 4.95 -16.57
C GLY A 93 1.72 3.60 -16.01
N ASN A 94 2.68 2.72 -15.76
CA ASN A 94 2.41 1.42 -15.15
C ASN A 94 2.46 1.46 -13.63
N ASN A 95 2.82 2.60 -13.06
CA ASN A 95 2.83 2.79 -11.61
C ASN A 95 1.51 3.40 -11.13
N PHE A 96 1.19 3.13 -9.89
CA PHE A 96 0.09 3.79 -9.20
C PHE A 96 0.69 4.53 -8.02
N MET A 97 0.68 5.86 -8.15
CA MET A 97 1.27 6.74 -7.14
C MET A 97 0.29 6.95 -6.00
N GLY A 98 0.79 6.93 -4.80
CA GLY A 98 -0.04 7.09 -3.63
C GLY A 98 0.47 8.14 -2.66
N GLU A 99 -0.43 8.60 -1.82
CA GLU A 99 -0.12 9.49 -0.73
C GLU A 99 -0.99 9.09 0.47
N ALA A 100 -0.40 9.10 1.65
CA ALA A 100 -1.11 8.76 2.87
C ALA A 100 -0.70 9.70 3.99
N LYS A 101 -1.68 10.02 4.84
CA LYS A 101 -1.46 10.85 6.02
C LYS A 101 -1.24 9.94 7.23
N ILE A 102 -0.15 10.15 7.95
CA ILE A 102 0.08 9.44 9.22
C ILE A 102 -0.82 10.09 10.28
N MET A 103 -1.58 9.26 10.97
CA MET A 103 -2.60 9.74 11.90
C MET A 103 -2.08 9.75 13.35
N ASP A 104 -2.80 10.44 14.24
CA ASP A 104 -2.48 10.49 15.67
C ASP A 104 -3.08 9.33 16.46
N THR A 105 -3.21 8.18 15.82
CA THR A 105 -3.58 6.93 16.49
C THR A 105 -2.39 6.39 17.28
N PRO A 106 -2.58 5.44 18.19
CA PRO A 106 -1.45 4.83 18.90
C PRO A 106 -0.37 4.29 17.96
N TYR A 107 -0.77 3.56 16.92
CA TYR A 107 0.18 3.01 15.94
C TYR A 107 0.75 4.08 15.02
N GLY A 108 -0.03 5.12 14.71
CA GLY A 108 0.46 6.27 13.96
C GLY A 108 1.55 7.02 14.70
N LYS A 109 1.41 7.14 16.00
CA LYS A 109 2.44 7.78 16.84
C LYS A 109 3.74 6.99 16.83
N ILE A 110 3.66 5.65 16.81
CA ILE A 110 4.84 4.81 16.68
C ILE A 110 5.55 5.12 15.34
N VAL A 111 4.79 5.20 14.25
CA VAL A 111 5.35 5.53 12.94
C VAL A 111 6.04 6.89 12.96
N LYS A 112 5.40 7.90 13.54
CA LYS A 112 5.97 9.25 13.64
C LYS A 112 7.30 9.23 14.41
N ASN A 113 7.34 8.50 15.51
CA ASN A 113 8.56 8.37 16.30
C ASN A 113 9.67 7.69 15.50
N LEU A 114 9.34 6.65 14.75
CA LEU A 114 10.33 5.97 13.90
C LEU A 114 10.88 6.90 12.83
N ILE A 115 10.01 7.69 12.20
CA ILE A 115 10.44 8.68 11.19
C ILE A 115 11.37 9.72 11.81
N ASP A 116 11.01 10.25 12.99
CA ASP A 116 11.82 11.24 13.69
C ASP A 116 13.20 10.71 14.06
N GLU A 117 13.32 9.41 14.34
CA GLU A 117 14.60 8.76 14.65
C GLU A 117 15.38 8.34 13.41
N GLY A 118 14.90 8.64 12.23
CA GLY A 118 15.59 8.35 10.97
C GLY A 118 15.40 6.95 10.42
N ALA A 119 14.42 6.21 10.92
CA ALA A 119 14.14 4.88 10.42
C ALA A 119 13.64 4.91 8.98
N LYS A 120 14.05 3.92 8.20
CA LYS A 120 13.55 3.72 6.84
C LYS A 120 12.48 2.64 6.86
N LEU A 121 11.32 2.99 6.35
CA LEU A 121 10.17 2.11 6.31
C LEU A 121 9.70 1.95 4.87
N GLY A 122 9.03 0.85 4.57
CA GLY A 122 8.45 0.61 3.27
C GLY A 122 6.94 0.51 3.36
N VAL A 123 6.32 0.20 2.24
CA VAL A 123 4.88 -0.05 2.19
C VAL A 123 4.62 -1.42 1.56
N SER A 124 3.47 -1.99 1.90
CA SER A 124 3.03 -3.26 1.36
C SER A 124 1.55 -3.20 1.05
N SER A 125 1.20 -3.46 -0.21
CA SER A 125 -0.21 -3.60 -0.56
C SER A 125 -0.75 -4.92 -0.03
N ARG A 126 -2.04 -4.99 0.18
CA ARG A 126 -2.73 -6.17 0.69
C ARG A 126 -4.01 -6.40 -0.10
N GLY A 127 -4.15 -7.59 -0.66
CA GLY A 127 -5.33 -7.91 -1.45
C GLY A 127 -5.61 -9.40 -1.47
N MET A 128 -6.69 -9.76 -2.15
CA MET A 128 -7.11 -11.14 -2.36
C MET A 128 -7.26 -11.37 -3.85
N GLY A 129 -6.88 -12.54 -4.31
CA GLY A 129 -7.04 -12.86 -5.72
C GLY A 129 -6.55 -14.26 -6.05
N SER A 130 -6.79 -14.67 -7.28
CA SER A 130 -6.23 -15.89 -7.82
C SER A 130 -4.98 -15.57 -8.64
N LEU A 131 -4.12 -16.56 -8.77
CA LEU A 131 -2.90 -16.46 -9.57
C LEU A 131 -2.96 -17.46 -10.71
N GLN A 132 -2.61 -17.01 -11.89
CA GLN A 132 -2.53 -17.85 -13.10
C GLN A 132 -1.07 -17.94 -13.53
N ARG A 133 -0.70 -19.05 -14.13
CA ARG A 133 0.66 -19.21 -14.63
C ARG A 133 0.78 -18.56 -16.00
N GLY A 134 1.72 -17.63 -16.14
CA GLY A 134 2.03 -17.00 -17.41
C GLY A 134 3.00 -17.82 -18.24
N SER A 135 3.24 -17.37 -19.47
CA SER A 135 4.08 -18.06 -20.45
C SER A 135 5.55 -18.22 -20.02
N ASN A 136 6.04 -17.32 -19.16
CA ASN A 136 7.42 -17.36 -18.68
C ASN A 136 7.53 -17.90 -17.25
N GLY A 137 6.54 -18.69 -16.81
CA GLY A 137 6.53 -19.22 -15.46
C GLY A 137 6.19 -18.23 -14.38
N GLN A 138 5.92 -16.97 -14.75
CA GLN A 138 5.52 -15.94 -13.81
C GLN A 138 4.08 -16.15 -13.34
N ALA A 139 3.75 -15.67 -12.16
CA ALA A 139 2.39 -15.70 -11.68
C ALA A 139 1.67 -14.40 -12.12
N ILE A 140 0.52 -14.55 -12.76
CA ILE A 140 -0.29 -13.42 -13.20
C ILE A 140 -1.49 -13.29 -12.30
N VAL A 141 -1.69 -12.10 -11.74
CA VAL A 141 -2.82 -11.83 -10.86
C VAL A 141 -4.11 -11.81 -11.67
N GLY A 142 -5.10 -12.56 -11.23
CA GLY A 142 -6.36 -12.73 -11.95
C GLY A 142 -7.29 -11.53 -11.86
N LYS A 143 -8.30 -11.54 -12.72
CA LYS A 143 -9.29 -10.45 -12.80
C LYS A 143 -10.15 -10.34 -11.55
N ASP A 144 -10.13 -11.35 -10.69
CA ASP A 144 -10.84 -11.37 -9.42
C ASP A 144 -10.09 -10.64 -8.31
N PHE A 145 -8.99 -9.97 -8.62
CA PHE A 145 -8.19 -9.26 -7.64
C PHE A 145 -9.04 -8.22 -6.90
N TYR A 146 -8.97 -8.26 -5.57
CA TYR A 146 -9.64 -7.32 -4.68
C TYR A 146 -8.58 -6.63 -3.83
N LEU A 147 -8.46 -5.31 -3.98
CA LEU A 147 -7.51 -4.52 -3.20
C LEU A 147 -8.15 -4.19 -1.85
N ALA A 148 -7.57 -4.72 -0.78
CA ALA A 148 -8.07 -4.46 0.58
C ALA A 148 -7.43 -3.21 1.18
N THR A 149 -6.13 -3.03 0.93
CA THR A 149 -5.38 -1.86 1.39
C THR A 149 -4.28 -1.56 0.40
N ALA A 150 -4.21 -0.31 -0.02
CA ALA A 150 -3.18 0.11 -0.98
C ALA A 150 -1.79 0.09 -0.36
N ALA A 151 -1.67 0.38 0.93
CA ALA A 151 -0.37 0.38 1.60
C ALA A 151 -0.52 0.19 3.11
N ASP A 152 0.07 -0.89 3.63
CA ASP A 152 0.40 -1.01 5.04
C ASP A 152 1.84 -0.53 5.21
N ILE A 153 2.24 -0.17 6.42
CA ILE A 153 3.63 0.23 6.70
C ILE A 153 4.40 -0.97 7.22
N VAL A 154 5.53 -1.25 6.59
CA VAL A 154 6.35 -2.42 6.92
C VAL A 154 7.78 -2.01 7.22
N ALA A 155 8.44 -2.79 8.08
CA ALA A 155 9.79 -2.50 8.53
C ALA A 155 10.84 -2.91 7.49
N ASP A 156 10.62 -4.02 6.81
CA ASP A 156 11.59 -4.58 5.85
C ASP A 156 10.90 -4.95 4.54
N PRO A 157 10.82 -3.99 3.60
CA PRO A 157 10.19 -4.24 2.31
C PRO A 157 10.99 -5.19 1.42
N SER A 158 12.24 -5.47 1.73
CA SER A 158 13.07 -6.37 0.95
C SER A 158 13.01 -7.81 1.44
N ALA A 159 12.39 -8.07 2.58
CA ALA A 159 12.28 -9.43 3.09
C ALA A 159 11.34 -10.27 2.22
N PRO A 160 11.75 -11.45 1.80
CA PRO A 160 10.83 -12.35 1.09
C PRO A 160 9.82 -12.93 2.08
N ASP A 161 8.61 -13.07 1.65
CA ASP A 161 7.55 -13.71 2.42
C ASP A 161 7.49 -15.20 2.15
#